data_853e89355dd19c9bd299ca3108576f10
#
_entry.id   853e89355dd19c9bd299ca3108576f10
#
_cell.length_a   1.000
_cell.length_b   1.000
_cell.length_c   1.000
_cell.angle_alpha   90.00
_cell.angle_beta   90.00
_cell.angle_gamma   90.00
#
_symmetry.space_group_name_H-M   'P 1'
#
loop_
_entity.id
_entity.type
_entity.pdbx_description
1 polymer ?
#
loop_
_entity_poly.entity_id
_entity_poly.type
_entity_poly.pdbx_seq_one_letter_code
_entity_poly.pdbx_strand_id
1 'polypeptide(L)'
;PEDARISESLLTADERMDLQRAMQFAGVYAGKIDGSFGKGTRASMAEWQRQQGLQPTGILTTAQRKALVDGWTAERTALGLQPVSETEAGIDIDLPLGLVSFKGYEPPFVHYEAKDGSGYQVLLISRQGDAKTLVALVDRLQALAVMPMGAEKSLKKSSFTLSAANDQSAAYAQADLSGGLIKGFVLIWPKTEEERAGRVLDAMKATFVPKGDVALDEDLGEPSAVSESDLTSGLEVRKPAISRTGTYVSADGAVLTTTEVLDGCTRITLDGRHDATLAFRDDKLGIALLKPATALAPRGVATLETAVPRPDTDVALAGYSYGEALSAPVVTFGNFAEAKGLNGEPDLVRLSATTLPGDSGAAVLDASGAMLGMLLPRKEDATHDLPKDVSFAASGPAIATLLAANGITLAPAATTGSLA
;
A
#
# COMPACT_ATOMS: atom_id res chain seq x y z
N PRO A 1 -31.94 -21.86 40.82
CA PRO A 1 -30.74 -21.03 41.04
C PRO A 1 -29.66 -21.78 41.82
N GLU A 2 -30.03 -22.55 42.87
CA GLU A 2 -29.08 -23.24 43.73
C GLU A 2 -28.39 -24.40 43.01
N ASP A 3 -29.11 -25.22 42.29
CA ASP A 3 -28.55 -26.32 41.47
C ASP A 3 -27.60 -25.80 40.40
N ALA A 4 -27.83 -24.60 39.82
CA ALA A 4 -26.96 -24.00 38.87
C ALA A 4 -25.62 -23.57 39.50
N ARG A 5 -25.59 -23.08 40.72
CA ARG A 5 -24.39 -22.75 41.47
C ARG A 5 -23.57 -23.99 41.83
N ILE A 6 -24.27 -25.05 42.30
CA ILE A 6 -23.65 -26.32 42.62
C ILE A 6 -22.96 -26.90 41.37
N SER A 7 -23.70 -27.00 40.27
CA SER A 7 -23.17 -27.53 39.01
C SER A 7 -22.05 -26.66 38.42
N GLU A 8 -22.06 -25.36 38.65
CA GLU A 8 -21.01 -24.44 38.22
C GLU A 8 -19.73 -24.64 39.05
N SER A 9 -19.85 -24.91 40.36
CA SER A 9 -18.65 -25.16 41.21
C SER A 9 -17.87 -26.41 40.84
N LEU A 10 -18.48 -27.35 40.11
CA LEU A 10 -17.87 -28.57 39.63
C LEU A 10 -17.11 -28.41 38.31
N LEU A 11 -17.19 -27.24 37.66
CA LEU A 11 -16.49 -26.99 36.41
C LEU A 11 -14.99 -26.94 36.61
N THR A 12 -14.25 -27.56 35.70
CA THR A 12 -12.81 -27.47 35.60
C THR A 12 -12.37 -26.05 35.21
N ALA A 13 -11.09 -25.74 35.35
CA ALA A 13 -10.55 -24.45 34.92
C ALA A 13 -10.74 -24.24 33.40
N ASP A 14 -10.53 -25.27 32.60
CA ASP A 14 -10.68 -25.23 31.13
C ASP A 14 -12.13 -25.00 30.73
N GLU A 15 -13.10 -25.70 31.33
CA GLU A 15 -14.51 -25.47 31.05
C GLU A 15 -14.96 -24.04 31.41
N ARG A 16 -14.40 -23.47 32.48
CA ARG A 16 -14.66 -22.06 32.83
C ARG A 16 -14.04 -21.09 31.82
N MET A 17 -12.83 -21.37 31.37
CA MET A 17 -12.20 -20.57 30.31
C MET A 17 -12.94 -20.70 28.99
N ASP A 18 -13.46 -21.86 28.63
CA ASP A 18 -14.24 -22.05 27.41
C ASP A 18 -15.57 -21.27 27.46
N LEU A 19 -16.21 -21.21 28.63
CA LEU A 19 -17.37 -20.36 28.83
C LEU A 19 -17.05 -18.86 28.67
N GLN A 20 -15.88 -18.41 29.16
CA GLN A 20 -15.42 -17.03 28.96
C GLN A 20 -15.14 -16.76 27.47
N ARG A 21 -14.49 -17.69 26.77
CA ARG A 21 -14.26 -17.60 25.30
C ARG A 21 -15.59 -17.55 24.54
N ALA A 22 -16.52 -18.43 24.87
CA ALA A 22 -17.82 -18.46 24.23
C ALA A 22 -18.61 -17.16 24.46
N MET A 23 -18.56 -16.57 25.66
CA MET A 23 -19.15 -15.25 25.95
C MET A 23 -18.42 -14.11 25.23
N GLN A 24 -17.10 -14.19 25.09
CA GLN A 24 -16.31 -13.21 24.33
C GLN A 24 -16.70 -13.26 22.84
N PHE A 25 -16.80 -14.44 22.30
CA PHE A 25 -17.25 -14.67 20.92
C PHE A 25 -18.69 -14.19 20.69
N ALA A 26 -19.57 -14.35 21.68
CA ALA A 26 -20.94 -13.81 21.66
C ALA A 26 -20.99 -12.27 21.86
N GLY A 27 -19.87 -11.59 21.99
CA GLY A 27 -19.77 -10.13 22.13
C GLY A 27 -20.21 -9.59 23.50
N VAL A 28 -20.41 -10.43 24.50
CA VAL A 28 -20.87 -10.02 25.82
C VAL A 28 -19.77 -9.96 26.88
N TYR A 29 -18.55 -10.44 26.59
CA TYR A 29 -17.44 -10.48 27.52
C TYR A 29 -16.17 -9.87 26.93
N ALA A 30 -15.55 -8.94 27.64
CA ALA A 30 -14.27 -8.29 27.25
C ALA A 30 -13.17 -8.44 28.31
N GLY A 31 -13.37 -9.36 29.27
CA GLY A 31 -12.41 -9.60 30.35
C GLY A 31 -11.31 -10.60 29.97
N LYS A 32 -10.40 -10.87 30.91
CA LYS A 32 -9.37 -11.90 30.74
C LYS A 32 -9.97 -13.31 30.76
N ILE A 33 -9.42 -14.19 29.93
CA ILE A 33 -9.77 -15.62 29.93
C ILE A 33 -8.89 -16.31 30.98
N ASP A 34 -9.36 -16.35 32.22
CA ASP A 34 -8.62 -16.86 33.39
C ASP A 34 -9.37 -17.94 34.19
N GLY A 35 -10.56 -18.31 33.71
CA GLY A 35 -11.46 -19.25 34.40
C GLY A 35 -12.08 -18.69 35.70
N SER A 36 -11.92 -17.39 35.99
CA SER A 36 -12.46 -16.77 37.19
C SER A 36 -13.81 -16.10 36.92
N PHE A 37 -14.84 -16.50 37.66
CA PHE A 37 -16.19 -15.92 37.49
C PHE A 37 -16.44 -14.79 38.50
N GLY A 38 -15.76 -13.65 38.25
CA GLY A 38 -15.93 -12.44 39.02
C GLY A 38 -17.17 -11.63 38.63
N LYS A 39 -17.29 -10.41 39.16
CA LYS A 39 -18.42 -9.51 38.90
C LYS A 39 -18.64 -9.23 37.42
N GLY A 40 -17.54 -9.04 36.65
CA GLY A 40 -17.60 -8.81 35.21
C GLY A 40 -18.16 -10.02 34.47
N THR A 41 -17.64 -11.22 34.73
CA THR A 41 -18.13 -12.47 34.14
C THR A 41 -19.58 -12.71 34.44
N ARG A 42 -20.03 -12.41 35.67
CA ARG A 42 -21.45 -12.50 36.07
C ARG A 42 -22.34 -11.54 35.29
N ALA A 43 -21.89 -10.32 35.09
CA ALA A 43 -22.63 -9.34 34.27
C ALA A 43 -22.74 -9.82 32.82
N SER A 44 -21.68 -10.41 32.26
CA SER A 44 -21.70 -10.99 30.90
C SER A 44 -22.62 -12.18 30.76
N MET A 45 -22.69 -13.08 31.75
CA MET A 45 -23.63 -14.16 31.77
C MET A 45 -25.10 -13.65 31.83
N ALA A 46 -25.35 -12.61 32.61
CA ALA A 46 -26.69 -11.99 32.68
C ALA A 46 -27.03 -11.30 31.34
N GLU A 47 -26.08 -10.67 30.69
CA GLU A 47 -26.28 -10.06 29.36
C GLU A 47 -26.60 -11.10 28.29
N TRP A 48 -25.81 -12.18 28.22
CA TRP A 48 -26.11 -13.29 27.32
C TRP A 48 -27.50 -13.88 27.57
N GLN A 49 -27.89 -14.09 28.86
CA GLN A 49 -29.24 -14.55 29.21
C GLN A 49 -30.30 -13.61 28.68
N ARG A 50 -30.13 -12.27 28.78
CA ARG A 50 -31.05 -11.27 28.21
C ARG A 50 -31.19 -11.40 26.70
N GLN A 51 -30.06 -11.53 26.00
CA GLN A 51 -30.02 -11.71 24.54
C GLN A 51 -30.78 -12.97 24.10
N GLN A 52 -30.75 -14.03 24.93
CA GLN A 52 -31.49 -15.27 24.70
C GLN A 52 -32.94 -15.22 25.19
N GLY A 53 -33.45 -14.07 25.66
CA GLY A 53 -34.79 -13.95 26.22
C GLY A 53 -34.98 -14.69 27.54
N LEU A 54 -33.89 -15.00 28.25
CA LEU A 54 -33.90 -15.73 29.52
C LEU A 54 -33.82 -14.77 30.72
N GLN A 55 -34.17 -15.26 31.90
CA GLN A 55 -34.03 -14.47 33.13
C GLN A 55 -32.55 -14.21 33.45
N PRO A 56 -32.11 -12.93 33.59
CA PRO A 56 -30.70 -12.55 33.73
C PRO A 56 -30.17 -12.73 35.14
N THR A 57 -29.99 -13.97 35.57
CA THR A 57 -29.52 -14.31 36.91
C THR A 57 -28.00 -14.15 37.10
N GLY A 58 -27.23 -14.07 36.05
CA GLY A 58 -25.77 -14.03 36.07
C GLY A 58 -25.12 -15.37 36.47
N ILE A 59 -25.92 -16.44 36.51
CA ILE A 59 -25.48 -17.83 36.73
C ILE A 59 -26.12 -18.69 35.69
N LEU A 60 -25.33 -19.33 34.84
CA LEU A 60 -25.81 -20.18 33.77
C LEU A 60 -26.16 -21.57 34.33
N THR A 61 -27.34 -22.09 33.97
CA THR A 61 -27.68 -23.49 34.20
C THR A 61 -26.83 -24.41 33.35
N THR A 62 -26.76 -25.69 33.63
CA THR A 62 -26.07 -26.67 32.82
C THR A 62 -26.51 -26.63 31.34
N ALA A 63 -27.85 -26.53 31.13
CA ALA A 63 -28.42 -26.42 29.77
C ALA A 63 -27.97 -25.13 29.06
N GLN A 64 -27.95 -24.00 29.78
CA GLN A 64 -27.51 -22.70 29.25
C GLN A 64 -25.99 -22.70 28.90
N ARG A 65 -25.15 -23.29 29.78
CA ARG A 65 -23.72 -23.44 29.49
C ARG A 65 -23.52 -24.29 28.24
N LYS A 66 -24.23 -25.41 28.17
CA LYS A 66 -24.17 -26.26 26.97
C LYS A 66 -24.60 -25.50 25.71
N ALA A 67 -25.70 -24.79 25.73
CA ALA A 67 -26.18 -24.03 24.58
C ALA A 67 -25.17 -22.94 24.14
N LEU A 68 -24.56 -22.24 25.09
CA LEU A 68 -23.54 -21.23 24.81
C LEU A 68 -22.30 -21.83 24.16
N VAL A 69 -21.78 -22.93 24.71
CA VAL A 69 -20.59 -23.63 24.20
C VAL A 69 -20.86 -24.31 22.87
N ASP A 70 -22.02 -24.98 22.72
CA ASP A 70 -22.42 -25.61 21.46
C ASP A 70 -22.57 -24.57 20.35
N GLY A 71 -23.21 -23.42 20.64
CA GLY A 71 -23.32 -22.31 19.69
C GLY A 71 -21.98 -21.77 19.26
N TRP A 72 -21.06 -21.55 20.18
CA TRP A 72 -19.69 -21.14 19.91
C TRP A 72 -18.94 -22.17 19.04
N THR A 73 -19.05 -23.47 19.40
CA THR A 73 -18.39 -24.57 18.66
C THR A 73 -18.97 -24.71 17.25
N ALA A 74 -20.28 -24.63 17.11
CA ALA A 74 -20.95 -24.70 15.81
C ALA A 74 -20.52 -23.53 14.90
N GLU A 75 -20.47 -22.32 15.43
CA GLU A 75 -20.03 -21.14 14.68
C GLU A 75 -18.55 -21.23 14.29
N ARG A 76 -17.67 -21.63 15.21
CA ARG A 76 -16.25 -21.90 14.89
C ARG A 76 -16.09 -22.92 13.77
N THR A 77 -16.89 -24.00 13.82
CA THR A 77 -16.90 -25.03 12.78
C THR A 77 -17.40 -24.47 11.44
N ALA A 78 -18.50 -23.69 11.47
CA ALA A 78 -19.07 -23.08 10.27
C ALA A 78 -18.10 -22.06 9.63
N LEU A 79 -17.29 -21.35 10.43
CA LEU A 79 -16.23 -20.45 9.98
C LEU A 79 -14.92 -21.18 9.62
N GLY A 80 -14.81 -22.48 9.92
CA GLY A 80 -13.59 -23.27 9.73
C GLY A 80 -12.43 -22.83 10.64
N LEU A 81 -12.74 -22.22 11.78
CA LEU A 81 -11.72 -21.71 12.73
C LEU A 81 -11.06 -22.86 13.50
N GLN A 82 -9.72 -22.86 13.51
CA GLN A 82 -8.92 -23.82 14.25
C GLN A 82 -7.77 -23.08 14.98
N PRO A 83 -7.41 -23.52 16.20
CA PRO A 83 -6.27 -22.95 16.91
C PRO A 83 -4.96 -23.34 16.22
N VAL A 84 -4.12 -22.36 15.99
CA VAL A 84 -2.78 -22.52 15.42
C VAL A 84 -1.78 -21.97 16.43
N SER A 85 -0.75 -22.77 16.74
CA SER A 85 0.44 -22.33 17.49
C SER A 85 1.60 -22.30 16.52
N GLU A 86 1.88 -21.13 15.97
CA GLU A 86 2.96 -20.91 15.01
C GLU A 86 4.26 -20.66 15.78
N THR A 87 5.09 -21.70 15.90
CA THR A 87 6.28 -21.68 16.77
C THR A 87 7.41 -20.83 16.22
N GLU A 88 7.64 -20.86 14.89
CA GLU A 88 8.69 -20.07 14.22
C GLU A 88 8.39 -18.56 14.30
N ALA A 89 7.12 -18.20 14.17
CA ALA A 89 6.70 -16.82 14.33
C ALA A 89 6.43 -16.42 15.78
N GLY A 90 6.30 -17.37 16.71
CA GLY A 90 5.92 -17.13 18.10
C GLY A 90 4.55 -16.48 18.24
N ILE A 91 3.52 -17.07 17.62
CA ILE A 91 2.15 -16.55 17.59
C ILE A 91 1.16 -17.69 17.82
N ASP A 92 0.25 -17.52 18.79
CA ASP A 92 -0.95 -18.33 18.88
C ASP A 92 -2.15 -17.51 18.36
N ILE A 93 -2.99 -18.15 17.55
CA ILE A 93 -4.16 -17.50 16.95
C ILE A 93 -5.13 -18.54 16.38
N ASP A 94 -6.42 -18.26 16.40
CA ASP A 94 -7.38 -19.04 15.62
C ASP A 94 -7.34 -18.59 14.15
N LEU A 95 -7.09 -19.51 13.24
CA LEU A 95 -7.10 -19.26 11.80
C LEU A 95 -8.27 -19.97 11.12
N PRO A 96 -8.83 -19.39 10.05
CA PRO A 96 -9.92 -19.99 9.28
C PRO A 96 -9.38 -21.09 8.32
N LEU A 97 -8.82 -22.18 8.87
CA LEU A 97 -8.19 -23.25 8.08
C LEU A 97 -9.18 -24.02 7.17
N GLY A 98 -10.47 -23.76 7.30
CA GLY A 98 -11.47 -24.16 6.32
C GLY A 98 -11.43 -23.34 5.03
N LEU A 99 -10.85 -22.11 5.09
CA LEU A 99 -10.80 -21.13 4.00
C LEU A 99 -9.39 -20.87 3.49
N VAL A 100 -8.37 -21.15 4.31
CA VAL A 100 -6.95 -20.93 3.97
C VAL A 100 -6.12 -22.16 4.29
N SER A 101 -4.98 -22.31 3.60
CA SER A 101 -3.97 -23.34 3.85
C SER A 101 -2.60 -22.72 3.98
N PHE A 102 -1.76 -23.32 4.83
CA PHE A 102 -0.37 -22.91 4.96
C PHE A 102 0.36 -23.00 3.62
N LYS A 103 1.03 -21.92 3.20
CA LYS A 103 1.82 -21.85 1.97
C LYS A 103 3.31 -21.95 2.25
N GLY A 104 3.81 -21.19 3.23
CA GLY A 104 5.23 -21.15 3.52
C GLY A 104 5.63 -19.95 4.39
N TYR A 105 6.93 -19.88 4.64
CA TYR A 105 7.59 -18.77 5.32
C TYR A 105 8.23 -17.85 4.30
N GLU A 106 7.92 -16.60 4.35
CA GLU A 106 8.50 -15.55 3.53
C GLU A 106 8.70 -14.31 4.42
N PRO A 107 9.78 -14.25 5.20
CA PRO A 107 9.98 -13.22 6.23
C PRO A 107 9.74 -11.79 5.73
N PRO A 108 9.04 -10.95 6.50
CA PRO A 108 8.60 -11.17 7.88
C PRO A 108 7.24 -11.85 8.03
N PHE A 109 6.76 -12.57 7.02
CA PHE A 109 5.41 -13.14 7.01
C PHE A 109 5.42 -14.67 7.02
N VAL A 110 4.40 -15.23 7.70
CA VAL A 110 3.94 -16.60 7.50
C VAL A 110 2.71 -16.53 6.63
N HIS A 111 2.72 -17.19 5.48
CA HIS A 111 1.69 -17.10 4.47
C HIS A 111 0.69 -18.24 4.58
N TYR A 112 -0.59 -17.87 4.55
CA TYR A 112 -1.72 -18.76 4.36
C TYR A 112 -2.51 -18.26 3.15
N GLU A 113 -2.58 -19.08 2.10
CA GLU A 113 -3.27 -18.76 0.85
C GLU A 113 -4.68 -19.31 0.81
N ALA A 114 -5.48 -18.83 -0.15
CA ALA A 114 -6.85 -19.24 -0.36
C ALA A 114 -6.95 -20.73 -0.64
N LYS A 115 -7.79 -21.44 0.11
CA LYS A 115 -8.15 -22.83 -0.09
C LYS A 115 -9.41 -22.91 -0.93
N ASP A 116 -9.40 -23.81 -1.93
CA ASP A 116 -10.56 -24.13 -2.76
C ASP A 116 -11.26 -22.89 -3.39
N GLY A 117 -10.46 -21.87 -3.73
CA GLY A 117 -10.99 -20.65 -4.35
C GLY A 117 -11.74 -19.73 -3.39
N SER A 118 -11.56 -19.86 -2.08
CA SER A 118 -12.24 -19.04 -1.05
C SER A 118 -11.98 -17.54 -1.19
N GLY A 119 -10.83 -17.15 -1.79
CA GLY A 119 -10.38 -15.77 -1.88
C GLY A 119 -9.86 -15.16 -0.57
N TYR A 120 -9.83 -15.96 0.52
CA TYR A 120 -9.25 -15.54 1.80
C TYR A 120 -7.74 -15.72 1.80
N GLN A 121 -7.03 -14.77 2.43
CA GLN A 121 -5.60 -14.90 2.71
C GLN A 121 -5.31 -14.42 4.11
N VAL A 122 -4.34 -15.05 4.78
CA VAL A 122 -3.85 -14.63 6.08
C VAL A 122 -2.33 -14.54 6.04
N LEU A 123 -1.79 -13.45 6.60
CA LEU A 123 -0.37 -13.30 6.84
C LEU A 123 -0.17 -13.12 8.35
N LEU A 124 0.67 -13.93 8.97
CA LEU A 124 1.14 -13.64 10.32
C LEU A 124 2.43 -12.83 10.21
N ILE A 125 2.56 -11.81 11.02
CA ILE A 125 3.70 -10.88 11.02
C ILE A 125 4.57 -11.20 12.23
N SER A 126 5.84 -11.48 12.00
CA SER A 126 6.80 -11.68 13.08
C SER A 126 8.20 -11.25 12.66
N ARG A 127 8.72 -10.20 13.29
CA ARG A 127 10.07 -9.71 13.01
C ARG A 127 10.66 -8.94 14.19
N GLN A 128 11.97 -8.80 14.20
CA GLN A 128 12.64 -7.83 15.06
C GLN A 128 12.47 -6.42 14.51
N GLY A 129 12.41 -5.43 15.37
CA GLY A 129 12.35 -4.04 14.95
C GLY A 129 12.04 -3.04 16.04
N ASP A 130 12.04 -1.80 15.64
CA ASP A 130 11.72 -0.62 16.44
C ASP A 130 10.53 0.15 15.87
N ALA A 131 10.27 1.35 16.38
CA ALA A 131 9.18 2.19 15.90
C ALA A 131 9.36 2.62 14.42
N LYS A 132 10.60 2.76 13.93
CA LYS A 132 10.86 3.08 12.51
C LYS A 132 10.54 1.87 11.62
N THR A 133 10.93 0.69 12.08
CA THR A 133 10.60 -0.58 11.42
C THR A 133 9.09 -0.79 11.35
N LEU A 134 8.36 -0.44 12.41
CA LEU A 134 6.89 -0.51 12.43
C LEU A 134 6.26 0.42 11.39
N VAL A 135 6.75 1.65 11.24
CA VAL A 135 6.29 2.60 10.21
C VAL A 135 6.58 2.07 8.81
N ALA A 136 7.81 1.60 8.57
CA ALA A 136 8.19 1.03 7.27
C ALA A 136 7.35 -0.21 6.90
N LEU A 137 6.94 -1.01 7.88
CA LEU A 137 6.05 -2.15 7.66
C LEU A 137 4.67 -1.71 7.20
N VAL A 138 4.12 -0.62 7.75
CA VAL A 138 2.84 -0.04 7.30
C VAL A 138 2.91 0.38 5.83
N ASP A 139 3.96 1.11 5.45
CA ASP A 139 4.15 1.57 4.07
C ASP A 139 4.32 0.38 3.11
N ARG A 140 5.06 -0.65 3.54
CA ARG A 140 5.24 -1.89 2.79
C ARG A 140 3.92 -2.64 2.58
N LEU A 141 3.10 -2.80 3.64
CA LEU A 141 1.78 -3.45 3.53
C LEU A 141 0.85 -2.70 2.58
N GLN A 142 0.86 -1.37 2.60
CA GLN A 142 0.05 -0.55 1.69
C GLN A 142 0.51 -0.68 0.21
N ALA A 143 1.77 -1.01 -0.03
CA ALA A 143 2.32 -1.22 -1.38
C ALA A 143 1.98 -2.58 -1.99
N LEU A 144 1.55 -3.56 -1.19
CA LEU A 144 1.23 -4.90 -1.69
C LEU A 144 0.03 -4.87 -2.64
N ALA A 145 0.09 -5.65 -3.73
CA ALA A 145 -0.99 -5.76 -4.71
C ALA A 145 -2.29 -6.31 -4.11
N VAL A 146 -2.17 -7.24 -3.15
CA VAL A 146 -3.30 -7.85 -2.43
C VAL A 146 -4.04 -6.89 -1.49
N MET A 147 -3.40 -5.77 -1.08
CA MET A 147 -4.02 -4.76 -0.22
C MET A 147 -4.85 -3.80 -1.06
N PRO A 148 -6.16 -3.60 -0.79
CA PRO A 148 -6.94 -2.55 -1.45
C PRO A 148 -6.32 -1.16 -1.25
N MET A 149 -6.48 -0.27 -2.23
CA MET A 149 -5.97 1.11 -2.12
C MET A 149 -6.84 1.96 -1.19
N GLY A 150 -6.25 3.05 -0.66
CA GLY A 150 -6.99 3.99 0.19
C GLY A 150 -7.19 3.50 1.62
N ALA A 151 -6.25 2.71 2.16
CA ALA A 151 -6.34 2.19 3.51
C ALA A 151 -6.46 3.29 4.55
N GLU A 152 -7.47 3.16 5.42
CA GLU A 152 -7.54 3.90 6.66
C GLU A 152 -6.50 3.35 7.63
N LYS A 153 -5.62 4.21 8.14
CA LYS A 153 -4.57 3.82 9.07
C LYS A 153 -4.70 4.52 10.42
N SER A 154 -4.51 3.75 11.48
CA SER A 154 -4.25 4.27 12.81
C SER A 154 -2.86 3.81 13.23
N LEU A 155 -1.93 4.75 13.33
CA LEU A 155 -0.54 4.49 13.71
C LEU A 155 -0.26 5.13 15.07
N LYS A 156 0.17 4.31 16.04
CA LYS A 156 0.60 4.71 17.36
C LYS A 156 2.11 4.45 17.50
N LYS A 157 2.70 4.87 18.61
CA LYS A 157 4.13 4.68 18.88
C LYS A 157 4.57 3.20 18.84
N SER A 158 3.71 2.29 19.27
CA SER A 158 4.00 0.87 19.41
C SER A 158 2.97 -0.05 18.75
N SER A 159 2.08 0.46 17.94
CA SER A 159 1.09 -0.37 17.24
C SER A 159 0.52 0.32 16.01
N PHE A 160 -0.02 -0.46 15.08
CA PHE A 160 -0.85 0.06 14.01
C PHE A 160 -2.06 -0.82 13.75
N THR A 161 -3.06 -0.21 13.11
CA THR A 161 -4.14 -0.91 12.40
C THR A 161 -4.29 -0.30 11.02
N LEU A 162 -4.58 -1.15 10.02
CA LEU A 162 -4.94 -0.78 8.66
C LEU A 162 -6.26 -1.43 8.30
N SER A 163 -7.15 -0.69 7.66
CA SER A 163 -8.38 -1.22 7.07
C SER A 163 -8.51 -0.68 5.65
N ALA A 164 -8.70 -1.54 4.69
CA ALA A 164 -8.81 -1.16 3.28
C ALA A 164 -9.92 -1.97 2.61
N ALA A 165 -10.64 -1.36 1.66
CA ALA A 165 -11.64 -2.06 0.87
C ALA A 165 -11.78 -1.43 -0.51
N ASN A 166 -12.11 -2.26 -1.49
CA ASN A 166 -12.56 -1.87 -2.82
C ASN A 166 -13.79 -2.70 -3.22
N ASP A 167 -14.19 -2.65 -4.48
CA ASP A 167 -15.38 -3.39 -4.95
C ASP A 167 -15.18 -4.92 -4.97
N GLN A 168 -13.95 -5.42 -4.93
CA GLN A 168 -13.61 -6.84 -5.04
C GLN A 168 -13.19 -7.46 -3.73
N SER A 169 -12.41 -6.74 -2.92
CA SER A 169 -11.79 -7.27 -1.70
C SER A 169 -11.75 -6.25 -0.59
N ALA A 170 -11.60 -6.76 0.62
CA ALA A 170 -11.29 -5.97 1.79
C ALA A 170 -10.13 -6.62 2.57
N ALA A 171 -9.44 -5.82 3.38
CA ALA A 171 -8.32 -6.26 4.17
C ALA A 171 -8.28 -5.53 5.52
N TYR A 172 -7.80 -6.24 6.53
CA TYR A 172 -7.48 -5.71 7.83
C TYR A 172 -6.09 -6.17 8.24
N ALA A 173 -5.29 -5.28 8.78
CA ALA A 173 -4.00 -5.59 9.37
C ALA A 173 -3.83 -4.92 10.73
N GLN A 174 -3.16 -5.60 11.65
CA GLN A 174 -2.70 -5.04 12.90
C GLN A 174 -1.35 -5.62 13.29
N ALA A 175 -0.54 -4.82 13.98
CA ALA A 175 0.64 -5.32 14.67
C ALA A 175 0.98 -4.45 15.88
N ASP A 176 1.62 -5.09 16.87
CA ASP A 176 2.13 -4.47 18.09
C ASP A 176 3.65 -4.64 18.17
N LEU A 177 4.31 -3.59 18.62
CA LEU A 177 5.74 -3.57 18.96
C LEU A 177 5.89 -3.71 20.47
N SER A 178 6.49 -4.80 20.91
CA SER A 178 6.79 -5.07 22.32
C SER A 178 8.12 -5.80 22.45
N GLY A 179 8.98 -5.36 23.37
CA GLY A 179 10.27 -6.03 23.61
C GLY A 179 11.22 -6.09 22.40
N GLY A 180 11.10 -5.16 21.44
CA GLY A 180 11.91 -5.18 20.21
C GLY A 180 11.38 -6.14 19.14
N LEU A 181 10.18 -6.69 19.34
CA LEU A 181 9.50 -7.58 18.41
C LEU A 181 8.22 -6.94 17.88
N ILE A 182 7.99 -7.05 16.59
CA ILE A 182 6.75 -6.65 15.92
C ILE A 182 5.99 -7.92 15.58
N LYS A 183 4.81 -8.08 16.20
CA LYS A 183 3.93 -9.23 16.03
C LYS A 183 2.54 -8.76 15.59
N GLY A 184 1.95 -9.47 14.63
CA GLY A 184 0.65 -9.09 14.13
C GLY A 184 0.07 -10.07 13.13
N PHE A 185 -0.98 -9.65 12.46
CA PHE A 185 -1.57 -10.41 11.36
C PHE A 185 -2.26 -9.51 10.34
N VAL A 186 -2.46 -10.04 9.15
CA VAL A 186 -3.29 -9.48 8.08
C VAL A 186 -4.34 -10.52 7.72
N LEU A 187 -5.58 -10.08 7.55
CA LEU A 187 -6.66 -10.86 6.96
C LEU A 187 -7.14 -10.13 5.69
N ILE A 188 -7.25 -10.86 4.59
CA ILE A 188 -7.76 -10.39 3.31
C ILE A 188 -8.92 -11.28 2.92
N TRP A 189 -10.02 -10.71 2.41
CA TRP A 189 -11.24 -11.44 2.05
C TRP A 189 -11.96 -10.85 0.85
N PRO A 190 -12.77 -11.64 0.11
CA PRO A 190 -13.66 -11.12 -0.93
C PRO A 190 -14.73 -10.19 -0.33
N LYS A 191 -15.02 -9.07 -0.98
CA LYS A 191 -16.01 -8.09 -0.50
C LYS A 191 -17.42 -8.71 -0.34
N THR A 192 -17.72 -9.74 -1.09
CA THR A 192 -18.99 -10.52 -0.99
C THR A 192 -19.15 -11.29 0.31
N GLU A 193 -18.05 -11.52 1.05
CA GLU A 193 -17.98 -12.31 2.28
C GLU A 193 -17.86 -11.43 3.55
N GLU A 194 -18.20 -10.15 3.49
CA GLU A 194 -17.96 -9.14 4.52
C GLU A 194 -18.47 -9.58 5.92
N GLU A 195 -19.70 -10.09 5.99
CA GLU A 195 -20.30 -10.52 7.27
C GLU A 195 -19.54 -11.71 7.88
N ARG A 196 -19.23 -12.70 7.04
CA ARG A 196 -18.47 -13.89 7.46
C ARG A 196 -17.06 -13.51 7.88
N ALA A 197 -16.40 -12.66 7.10
CA ALA A 197 -15.06 -12.16 7.38
C ALA A 197 -15.00 -11.33 8.66
N GLY A 198 -16.02 -10.53 8.95
CA GLY A 198 -16.13 -9.80 10.22
C GLY A 198 -16.07 -10.74 11.42
N ARG A 199 -16.84 -11.84 11.40
CA ARG A 199 -16.81 -12.85 12.46
C ARG A 199 -15.46 -13.59 12.57
N VAL A 200 -14.84 -13.92 11.42
CA VAL A 200 -13.48 -14.49 11.40
C VAL A 200 -12.48 -13.51 12.01
N LEU A 201 -12.53 -12.24 11.61
CA LEU A 201 -11.64 -11.19 12.11
C LEU A 201 -11.77 -10.99 13.63
N ASP A 202 -12.99 -10.99 14.14
CA ASP A 202 -13.25 -10.85 15.58
C ASP A 202 -12.69 -12.04 16.35
N ALA A 203 -12.83 -13.26 15.82
CA ALA A 203 -12.22 -14.46 16.42
C ALA A 203 -10.71 -14.42 16.40
N MET A 204 -10.10 -14.00 15.27
CA MET A 204 -8.64 -13.83 15.16
C MET A 204 -8.13 -12.80 16.17
N LYS A 205 -8.78 -11.64 16.29
CA LYS A 205 -8.44 -10.60 17.28
C LYS A 205 -8.53 -11.11 18.72
N ALA A 206 -9.57 -11.87 19.02
CA ALA A 206 -9.82 -12.38 20.36
C ALA A 206 -8.83 -13.46 20.81
N THR A 207 -8.26 -14.19 19.85
CA THR A 207 -7.36 -15.32 20.11
C THR A 207 -5.89 -15.02 19.81
N PHE A 208 -5.57 -13.86 19.24
CA PHE A 208 -4.21 -13.45 18.93
C PHE A 208 -3.38 -13.26 20.20
N VAL A 209 -2.35 -14.09 20.38
CA VAL A 209 -1.42 -14.02 21.50
C VAL A 209 0.00 -14.08 20.95
N PRO A 210 0.76 -12.97 21.03
CA PRO A 210 2.19 -13.01 20.77
C PRO A 210 2.90 -13.81 21.86
N LYS A 211 3.72 -14.77 21.47
CA LYS A 211 4.47 -15.63 22.39
C LYS A 211 5.98 -15.45 22.25
N GLY A 212 6.66 -15.54 23.39
CA GLY A 212 8.09 -15.65 23.48
C GLY A 212 8.90 -14.49 22.92
N ASP A 213 10.20 -14.72 22.83
CA ASP A 213 11.20 -13.78 22.34
C ASP A 213 11.66 -14.12 20.91
N VAL A 214 10.84 -14.87 20.17
CA VAL A 214 11.17 -15.39 18.83
C VAL A 214 10.64 -14.44 17.77
N ALA A 215 11.47 -14.08 16.82
CA ALA A 215 11.06 -13.51 15.54
C ALA A 215 11.25 -14.57 14.46
N LEU A 216 10.47 -14.46 13.38
CA LEU A 216 10.69 -15.28 12.19
C LEU A 216 12.11 -15.06 11.67
N ASP A 217 12.85 -16.14 11.45
CA ASP A 217 14.22 -16.08 10.94
C ASP A 217 14.19 -15.56 9.50
N GLU A 218 15.05 -14.58 9.19
CA GLU A 218 15.12 -13.96 7.86
C GLU A 218 15.60 -14.95 6.77
N ASP A 219 16.26 -16.05 7.17
CA ASP A 219 16.74 -17.10 6.29
C ASP A 219 15.70 -18.22 6.05
N LEU A 220 14.52 -18.16 6.70
CA LEU A 220 13.45 -19.13 6.45
C LEU A 220 12.76 -18.86 5.11
N GLY A 221 12.57 -19.92 4.34
CA GLY A 221 11.86 -19.87 3.08
C GLY A 221 12.73 -20.30 1.90
N GLU A 222 12.09 -20.56 0.75
CA GLU A 222 12.79 -20.85 -0.49
C GLU A 222 13.27 -19.53 -1.14
N PRO A 223 14.48 -19.48 -1.71
CA PRO A 223 14.92 -18.32 -2.49
C PRO A 223 13.95 -18.12 -3.67
N SER A 224 13.28 -16.98 -3.72
CA SER A 224 12.38 -16.67 -4.82
C SER A 224 13.16 -16.54 -6.14
N ALA A 225 12.75 -17.28 -7.17
CA ALA A 225 13.31 -17.18 -8.52
C ALA A 225 12.88 -15.88 -9.25
N VAL A 226 12.04 -15.06 -8.62
CA VAL A 226 11.53 -13.78 -9.15
C VAL A 226 12.41 -12.64 -8.63
N SER A 227 12.64 -11.64 -9.47
CA SER A 227 13.45 -10.46 -9.13
C SER A 227 12.99 -9.84 -7.79
N GLU A 228 13.93 -9.57 -6.88
CA GLU A 228 13.67 -8.91 -5.58
C GLU A 228 12.93 -7.57 -5.72
N SER A 229 12.97 -6.94 -6.90
CA SER A 229 12.26 -5.70 -7.19
C SER A 229 10.74 -5.88 -7.35
N ASP A 230 10.29 -7.09 -7.72
CA ASP A 230 8.88 -7.37 -8.04
C ASP A 230 8.12 -8.02 -6.89
N LEU A 231 8.85 -8.59 -5.91
CA LEU A 231 8.27 -9.25 -4.75
C LEU A 231 8.77 -8.64 -3.45
N THR A 232 7.86 -8.41 -2.54
CA THR A 232 8.19 -8.12 -1.15
C THR A 232 7.72 -9.27 -0.29
N SER A 233 8.67 -10.06 0.23
CA SER A 233 8.35 -11.23 1.06
C SER A 233 7.34 -12.16 0.37
N GLY A 234 7.61 -12.52 -0.92
CA GLY A 234 6.78 -13.40 -1.74
C GLY A 234 5.43 -12.85 -2.19
N LEU A 235 5.12 -11.60 -1.84
CA LEU A 235 3.91 -10.93 -2.28
C LEU A 235 4.22 -9.92 -3.37
N GLU A 236 3.39 -9.91 -4.39
CA GLU A 236 3.52 -8.96 -5.50
C GLU A 236 3.33 -7.53 -4.99
N VAL A 237 4.32 -6.67 -5.30
CA VAL A 237 4.23 -5.23 -5.07
C VAL A 237 3.43 -4.61 -6.21
N ARG A 238 2.50 -3.73 -5.86
CA ARG A 238 1.68 -3.05 -6.85
C ARG A 238 2.55 -2.24 -7.80
N LYS A 239 2.43 -2.52 -9.10
CA LYS A 239 3.08 -1.74 -10.16
C LYS A 239 2.13 -0.61 -10.61
N PRO A 240 2.67 0.57 -10.93
CA PRO A 240 1.87 1.62 -11.53
C PRO A 240 1.37 1.18 -12.92
N ALA A 241 0.13 1.53 -13.26
CA ALA A 241 -0.40 1.29 -14.60
C ALA A 241 0.34 2.11 -15.65
N ILE A 242 0.76 3.32 -15.28
CA ILE A 242 1.54 4.25 -16.12
C ILE A 242 2.66 4.82 -15.26
N SER A 243 3.90 4.69 -15.73
CA SER A 243 5.07 5.34 -15.14
C SER A 243 5.69 6.28 -16.18
N ARG A 244 5.89 7.55 -15.80
CA ARG A 244 6.45 8.61 -16.66
C ARG A 244 7.44 9.44 -15.87
N THR A 245 8.31 10.09 -16.57
CA THR A 245 9.24 11.04 -15.97
C THR A 245 8.53 12.31 -15.54
N GLY A 246 8.96 12.88 -14.42
CA GLY A 246 8.55 14.19 -13.96
C GLY A 246 9.75 15.04 -13.59
N THR A 247 9.61 16.37 -13.79
CA THR A 247 10.66 17.35 -13.50
C THR A 247 10.21 18.27 -12.37
N TYR A 248 10.97 18.36 -11.28
CA TYR A 248 10.67 19.29 -10.20
C TYR A 248 10.81 20.75 -10.66
N VAL A 249 9.75 21.53 -10.46
CA VAL A 249 9.67 22.94 -10.89
C VAL A 249 9.45 23.91 -9.73
N SER A 250 9.42 23.43 -8.51
CA SER A 250 9.34 24.28 -7.32
C SER A 250 10.04 23.66 -6.12
N ALA A 251 10.46 24.50 -5.17
CA ALA A 251 11.16 24.07 -3.96
C ALA A 251 10.27 23.26 -2.99
N ASP A 252 8.95 23.37 -3.10
CA ASP A 252 7.97 22.60 -2.34
C ASP A 252 7.57 21.28 -3.01
N GLY A 253 8.19 20.97 -4.17
CA GLY A 253 8.08 19.67 -4.81
C GLY A 253 7.01 19.57 -5.89
N ALA A 254 6.53 20.68 -6.48
CA ALA A 254 5.68 20.59 -7.66
C ALA A 254 6.44 19.99 -8.84
N VAL A 255 5.76 19.11 -9.60
CA VAL A 255 6.34 18.32 -10.69
C VAL A 255 5.61 18.59 -11.99
N LEU A 256 6.36 18.94 -13.02
CA LEU A 256 5.89 19.02 -14.40
C LEU A 256 6.06 17.67 -15.07
N THR A 257 5.02 17.18 -15.74
CA THR A 257 5.00 15.90 -16.45
C THR A 257 3.99 15.94 -17.61
N THR A 258 3.71 14.82 -18.24
CA THR A 258 2.76 14.73 -19.33
C THR A 258 1.35 14.37 -18.83
N THR A 259 0.31 14.72 -19.63
CA THR A 259 -1.10 14.44 -19.29
C THR A 259 -1.43 12.95 -19.26
N GLU A 260 -0.59 12.08 -19.85
CA GLU A 260 -0.81 10.62 -19.86
C GLU A 260 -0.95 10.03 -18.44
N VAL A 261 -0.25 10.61 -17.46
CA VAL A 261 -0.31 10.13 -16.06
C VAL A 261 -1.68 10.31 -15.41
N LEU A 262 -2.58 11.04 -16.07
CA LEU A 262 -3.95 11.28 -15.59
C LEU A 262 -4.94 10.27 -16.16
N ASP A 263 -4.57 9.56 -17.23
CA ASP A 263 -5.51 8.73 -17.99
C ASP A 263 -5.78 7.41 -17.25
N GLY A 264 -7.02 7.24 -16.79
CA GLY A 264 -7.46 6.04 -16.09
C GLY A 264 -6.85 5.84 -14.69
N CYS A 265 -6.06 6.81 -14.19
CA CYS A 265 -5.42 6.72 -12.89
C CYS A 265 -6.31 7.30 -11.79
N THR A 266 -6.60 6.51 -10.76
CA THR A 266 -7.33 6.95 -9.56
C THR A 266 -6.40 7.51 -8.49
N ARG A 267 -5.11 7.22 -8.56
CA ARG A 267 -4.06 7.67 -7.64
C ARG A 267 -2.81 8.01 -8.44
N ILE A 268 -2.19 9.13 -8.12
CA ILE A 268 -0.92 9.55 -8.69
C ILE A 268 0.10 9.67 -7.57
N THR A 269 1.29 9.13 -7.79
CA THR A 269 2.39 9.22 -6.82
C THR A 269 3.65 9.76 -7.49
N LEU A 270 4.46 10.49 -6.72
CA LEU A 270 5.82 10.88 -7.08
C LEU A 270 6.78 9.88 -6.42
N ASP A 271 7.74 9.37 -7.18
CA ASP A 271 8.73 8.38 -6.74
C ASP A 271 8.10 7.13 -6.09
N GLY A 272 6.89 6.75 -6.51
CA GLY A 272 6.12 5.61 -5.97
C GLY A 272 5.66 5.76 -4.51
N ARG A 273 5.96 6.88 -3.83
CA ARG A 273 5.80 7.03 -2.38
C ARG A 273 4.95 8.22 -1.96
N HIS A 274 5.02 9.33 -2.69
CA HIS A 274 4.39 10.58 -2.28
C HIS A 274 3.13 10.80 -3.10
N ASP A 275 1.97 10.79 -2.44
CA ASP A 275 0.71 11.12 -3.09
C ASP A 275 0.75 12.53 -3.67
N ALA A 276 0.24 12.68 -4.89
CA ALA A 276 0.18 13.93 -5.58
C ALA A 276 -1.22 14.19 -6.15
N THR A 277 -1.55 15.46 -6.29
CA THR A 277 -2.79 15.93 -6.88
C THR A 277 -2.52 16.78 -8.10
N LEU A 278 -3.46 16.77 -9.04
CA LEU A 278 -3.40 17.63 -10.21
C LEU A 278 -3.59 19.10 -9.80
N ALA A 279 -2.63 19.95 -10.14
CA ALA A 279 -2.74 21.40 -9.98
C ALA A 279 -3.32 22.07 -11.22
N PHE A 280 -2.82 21.69 -12.40
CA PHE A 280 -3.41 22.05 -13.70
C PHE A 280 -3.04 21.04 -14.79
N ARG A 281 -3.78 21.06 -15.89
CA ARG A 281 -3.45 20.36 -17.14
C ARG A 281 -3.65 21.27 -18.34
N ASP A 282 -2.82 21.07 -19.34
CA ASP A 282 -2.96 21.69 -20.65
C ASP A 282 -2.98 20.59 -21.70
N ASP A 283 -4.17 20.31 -22.23
CA ASP A 283 -4.36 19.25 -23.23
C ASP A 283 -3.78 19.60 -24.61
N LYS A 284 -3.61 20.89 -24.91
CA LYS A 284 -3.01 21.35 -26.16
C LYS A 284 -1.53 21.02 -26.21
N LEU A 285 -0.80 21.30 -25.13
CA LEU A 285 0.63 20.97 -25.00
C LEU A 285 0.86 19.55 -24.49
N GLY A 286 -0.15 18.88 -23.94
CA GLY A 286 0.01 17.57 -23.32
C GLY A 286 0.77 17.60 -21.98
N ILE A 287 0.66 18.70 -21.23
CA ILE A 287 1.41 18.96 -19.99
C ILE A 287 0.48 18.94 -18.78
N ALA A 288 0.93 18.35 -17.69
CA ALA A 288 0.29 18.38 -16.38
C ALA A 288 1.27 18.89 -15.32
N LEU A 289 0.77 19.65 -14.36
CA LEU A 289 1.48 19.99 -13.13
C LEU A 289 0.86 19.24 -11.95
N LEU A 290 1.69 18.52 -11.23
CA LEU A 290 1.31 17.79 -10.03
C LEU A 290 1.86 18.47 -8.80
N LYS A 291 1.07 18.50 -7.71
CA LYS A 291 1.53 18.95 -6.39
C LYS A 291 1.51 17.79 -5.42
N PRO A 292 2.60 17.56 -4.68
CA PRO A 292 2.61 16.55 -3.63
C PRO A 292 1.63 16.92 -2.52
N ALA A 293 0.97 15.92 -1.93
CA ALA A 293 0.04 16.11 -0.82
C ALA A 293 0.73 16.69 0.44
N THR A 294 2.01 16.41 0.59
CA THR A 294 2.88 17.01 1.61
C THR A 294 4.09 17.61 0.91
N ALA A 295 4.45 18.84 1.26
CA ALA A 295 5.59 19.53 0.66
C ALA A 295 6.86 18.65 0.72
N LEU A 296 7.53 18.54 -0.42
CA LEU A 296 8.80 17.85 -0.57
C LEU A 296 9.93 18.88 -0.63
N ALA A 297 11.15 18.42 -0.34
CA ALA A 297 12.37 19.23 -0.49
C ALA A 297 13.28 18.56 -1.54
N PRO A 298 13.00 18.76 -2.85
CA PRO A 298 13.79 18.15 -3.91
C PRO A 298 15.24 18.64 -3.85
N ARG A 299 16.20 17.77 -4.22
CA ARG A 299 17.63 18.13 -4.24
C ARG A 299 17.97 19.18 -5.28
N GLY A 300 17.12 19.34 -6.30
CA GLY A 300 17.27 20.31 -7.37
C GLY A 300 15.91 20.65 -7.96
N VAL A 301 15.79 21.87 -8.46
CA VAL A 301 14.64 22.39 -9.20
C VAL A 301 15.15 22.84 -10.56
N ALA A 302 14.40 22.54 -11.62
CA ALA A 302 14.78 22.94 -12.97
C ALA A 302 14.93 24.47 -13.06
N THR A 303 15.97 24.87 -13.78
CA THR A 303 16.11 26.25 -14.31
C THR A 303 15.67 26.22 -15.76
N LEU A 304 15.03 27.26 -16.24
CA LEU A 304 14.45 27.29 -17.58
C LEU A 304 15.25 28.21 -18.51
N GLU A 305 15.64 27.69 -19.66
CA GLU A 305 16.17 28.48 -20.77
C GLU A 305 15.02 28.78 -21.76
N THR A 306 14.86 30.04 -22.05
CA THR A 306 13.83 30.52 -23.00
C THR A 306 14.39 30.94 -24.37
N ALA A 307 15.71 31.03 -24.50
CA ALA A 307 16.34 31.25 -25.79
C ALA A 307 16.24 29.98 -26.63
N VAL A 308 15.88 30.14 -27.90
CA VAL A 308 15.80 29.01 -28.83
C VAL A 308 17.20 28.59 -29.26
N PRO A 309 17.60 27.32 -29.04
CA PRO A 309 18.91 26.82 -29.48
C PRO A 309 19.06 26.86 -31.03
N ARG A 310 20.28 26.85 -31.47
CA ARG A 310 20.56 26.65 -32.89
C ARG A 310 20.31 25.19 -33.28
N PRO A 311 19.87 24.91 -34.52
CA PRO A 311 19.87 23.55 -35.04
C PRO A 311 21.19 22.85 -34.80
N ASP A 312 21.16 21.54 -34.57
CA ASP A 312 22.28 20.66 -34.26
C ASP A 312 22.99 20.94 -32.91
N THR A 313 22.41 21.75 -32.03
CA THR A 313 22.88 21.90 -30.65
C THR A 313 22.68 20.59 -29.87
N ASP A 314 23.75 20.12 -29.21
CA ASP A 314 23.67 18.94 -28.34
C ASP A 314 22.68 19.14 -27.19
N VAL A 315 21.85 18.14 -26.94
CA VAL A 315 20.89 18.11 -25.81
C VAL A 315 21.01 16.80 -25.06
N ALA A 316 20.65 16.83 -23.78
CA ALA A 316 20.53 15.65 -22.94
C ALA A 316 19.09 15.52 -22.43
N LEU A 317 18.57 14.30 -22.44
CA LEU A 317 17.27 13.93 -21.90
C LEU A 317 17.50 13.11 -20.63
N ALA A 318 17.06 13.60 -19.47
CA ALA A 318 17.18 12.88 -18.23
C ALA A 318 15.81 12.29 -17.86
N GLY A 319 15.63 11.00 -18.04
CA GLY A 319 14.34 10.33 -17.88
C GLY A 319 14.44 8.94 -17.26
N TYR A 320 13.32 8.46 -16.76
CA TYR A 320 13.16 7.09 -16.26
C TYR A 320 12.68 6.17 -17.39
N SER A 321 13.54 5.97 -18.40
CA SER A 321 13.25 5.24 -19.64
C SER A 321 12.64 3.86 -19.41
N TYR A 322 13.03 3.19 -18.32
CA TYR A 322 12.60 1.83 -17.96
C TYR A 322 11.63 1.82 -16.77
N GLY A 323 10.99 2.96 -16.46
CA GLY A 323 10.10 3.09 -15.33
C GLY A 323 10.80 2.78 -14.00
N GLU A 324 10.24 1.88 -13.21
CA GLU A 324 10.78 1.52 -11.89
C GLU A 324 11.90 0.48 -11.92
N ALA A 325 12.25 -0.05 -13.09
CA ALA A 325 13.31 -1.06 -13.21
C ALA A 325 14.71 -0.51 -12.83
N LEU A 326 14.90 0.81 -12.93
CA LEU A 326 16.14 1.48 -12.53
C LEU A 326 15.82 2.54 -11.47
N SER A 327 16.62 2.58 -10.40
CA SER A 327 16.48 3.54 -9.30
C SER A 327 16.97 4.96 -9.62
N ALA A 328 17.62 5.16 -10.78
CA ALA A 328 18.15 6.42 -11.23
C ALA A 328 17.71 6.72 -12.67
N PRO A 329 17.56 8.02 -13.02
CA PRO A 329 17.25 8.40 -14.39
C PRO A 329 18.38 7.99 -15.35
N VAL A 330 17.99 7.64 -16.57
CA VAL A 330 18.90 7.40 -17.69
C VAL A 330 19.09 8.72 -18.43
N VAL A 331 20.34 9.02 -18.83
CA VAL A 331 20.63 10.17 -19.66
C VAL A 331 20.78 9.73 -21.12
N THR A 332 19.90 10.22 -21.97
CA THR A 332 19.94 9.99 -23.42
C THR A 332 20.42 11.26 -24.11
N PHE A 333 21.40 11.15 -24.99
CA PHE A 333 21.92 12.27 -25.76
C PHE A 333 21.28 12.35 -27.13
N GLY A 334 21.13 13.56 -27.64
CA GLY A 334 20.57 13.85 -28.95
C GLY A 334 20.88 15.29 -29.37
N ASN A 335 20.19 15.75 -30.39
CA ASN A 335 20.37 17.10 -30.92
C ASN A 335 19.04 17.83 -31.04
N PHE A 336 19.07 19.14 -30.81
CA PHE A 336 17.99 20.03 -31.17
C PHE A 336 17.91 20.16 -32.68
N ALA A 337 16.82 19.73 -33.29
CA ALA A 337 16.67 19.70 -34.74
C ALA A 337 15.97 20.95 -35.28
N GLU A 338 14.82 21.33 -34.68
CA GLU A 338 14.01 22.45 -35.18
C GLU A 338 13.10 23.05 -34.09
N ALA A 339 12.86 24.36 -34.13
CA ALA A 339 12.00 25.08 -33.21
C ALA A 339 10.51 25.07 -33.62
N LYS A 340 10.04 23.95 -34.20
CA LYS A 340 8.67 23.76 -34.63
C LYS A 340 8.26 22.29 -34.55
N GLY A 341 6.97 22.06 -34.34
CA GLY A 341 6.38 20.75 -34.46
C GLY A 341 6.26 20.30 -35.92
N LEU A 342 5.75 19.10 -36.13
CA LEU A 342 5.63 18.48 -37.46
C LEU A 342 4.76 19.29 -38.41
N ASN A 343 3.69 19.94 -37.90
CA ASN A 343 2.79 20.78 -38.68
C ASN A 343 3.05 22.27 -38.53
N GLY A 344 4.25 22.64 -38.05
CA GLY A 344 4.66 24.02 -37.84
C GLY A 344 4.23 24.64 -36.50
N GLU A 345 3.82 23.84 -35.53
CA GLU A 345 3.43 24.30 -34.18
C GLU A 345 4.59 25.04 -33.47
N PRO A 346 4.40 26.34 -33.10
CA PRO A 346 5.50 27.14 -32.54
C PRO A 346 5.81 26.81 -31.09
N ASP A 347 4.90 26.14 -30.39
CA ASP A 347 5.03 25.74 -28.99
C ASP A 347 5.80 24.43 -28.80
N LEU A 348 6.12 23.77 -29.90
CA LEU A 348 6.85 22.50 -29.95
C LEU A 348 8.25 22.67 -30.52
N VAL A 349 9.14 21.77 -30.13
CA VAL A 349 10.47 21.61 -30.73
C VAL A 349 10.66 20.16 -31.16
N ARG A 350 11.39 19.98 -32.25
CA ARG A 350 11.79 18.67 -32.76
C ARG A 350 13.20 18.33 -32.29
N LEU A 351 13.39 17.12 -31.85
CA LEU A 351 14.66 16.58 -31.40
C LEU A 351 15.07 15.39 -32.27
N SER A 352 16.36 15.24 -32.48
CA SER A 352 16.93 14.00 -33.00
C SER A 352 17.46 13.19 -31.82
N ALA A 353 16.58 12.36 -31.25
CA ALA A 353 16.88 11.52 -30.10
C ALA A 353 15.93 10.30 -30.08
N THR A 354 16.47 9.12 -29.79
CA THR A 354 15.67 7.90 -29.60
C THR A 354 15.21 7.84 -28.15
N THR A 355 13.90 7.83 -27.94
CA THR A 355 13.28 7.86 -26.62
C THR A 355 12.37 6.65 -26.40
N LEU A 356 12.15 6.30 -25.13
CA LEU A 356 11.24 5.26 -24.70
C LEU A 356 10.02 5.87 -24.02
N PRO A 357 8.89 5.13 -23.88
CA PRO A 357 7.66 5.67 -23.26
C PRO A 357 7.89 6.26 -21.88
N GLY A 358 8.77 5.68 -21.06
CA GLY A 358 9.09 6.18 -19.70
C GLY A 358 9.78 7.54 -19.68
N ASP A 359 10.41 7.95 -20.80
CA ASP A 359 11.08 9.25 -20.94
C ASP A 359 10.10 10.42 -21.09
N SER A 360 8.83 10.15 -21.43
CA SER A 360 7.79 11.19 -21.53
C SER A 360 7.73 12.00 -20.24
N GLY A 361 7.84 13.33 -20.34
CA GLY A 361 7.96 14.25 -19.21
C GLY A 361 9.40 14.58 -18.79
N ALA A 362 10.41 13.96 -19.44
CA ALA A 362 11.81 14.25 -19.18
C ALA A 362 12.17 15.69 -19.56
N ALA A 363 13.01 16.33 -18.75
CA ALA A 363 13.61 17.61 -19.11
C ALA A 363 14.58 17.41 -20.29
N VAL A 364 14.45 18.26 -21.30
CA VAL A 364 15.42 18.45 -22.35
C VAL A 364 16.42 19.48 -21.87
N LEU A 365 17.66 19.09 -21.64
CA LEU A 365 18.68 19.91 -21.01
C LEU A 365 19.73 20.36 -22.03
N ASP A 366 20.21 21.58 -21.87
CA ASP A 366 21.41 22.06 -22.55
C ASP A 366 22.72 21.63 -21.84
N ALA A 367 23.84 22.03 -22.36
CA ALA A 367 25.17 21.73 -21.79
C ALA A 367 25.39 22.36 -20.39
N SER A 368 24.60 23.37 -20.00
CA SER A 368 24.63 23.97 -18.66
C SER A 368 23.74 23.25 -17.64
N GLY A 369 22.90 22.33 -18.10
CA GLY A 369 21.87 21.67 -17.29
C GLY A 369 20.57 22.48 -17.19
N ALA A 370 20.41 23.53 -17.98
CA ALA A 370 19.17 24.28 -18.03
C ALA A 370 18.16 23.57 -18.94
N MET A 371 16.88 23.64 -18.55
CA MET A 371 15.78 23.02 -19.26
C MET A 371 15.37 23.84 -20.49
N LEU A 372 15.58 23.32 -21.68
CA LEU A 372 15.14 23.87 -22.95
C LEU A 372 13.68 23.54 -23.30
N GLY A 373 13.16 22.49 -22.70
CA GLY A 373 11.82 21.96 -22.96
C GLY A 373 11.54 20.70 -22.19
N MET A 374 10.34 20.14 -22.39
CA MET A 374 9.92 18.86 -21.80
C MET A 374 9.49 17.90 -22.89
N LEU A 375 10.07 16.70 -22.88
CA LEU A 375 9.74 15.63 -23.82
C LEU A 375 8.27 15.24 -23.72
N LEU A 376 7.62 15.19 -24.89
CA LEU A 376 6.23 14.76 -25.01
C LEU A 376 6.14 13.28 -25.43
N PRO A 377 5.00 12.65 -25.13
CA PRO A 377 4.74 11.29 -25.58
C PRO A 377 4.85 11.19 -27.09
N ARG A 378 5.44 10.10 -27.56
CA ARG A 378 5.42 9.80 -28.99
C ARG A 378 3.98 9.47 -29.41
N LYS A 379 3.38 10.34 -30.22
CA LYS A 379 2.07 10.06 -30.82
C LYS A 379 2.29 9.13 -32.02
N GLU A 380 1.64 7.99 -32.02
CA GLU A 380 1.47 7.19 -33.23
C GLU A 380 0.41 7.90 -34.07
N ASP A 381 0.86 8.62 -35.08
CA ASP A 381 -0.04 9.21 -36.07
C ASP A 381 -0.32 8.17 -37.18
N ALA A 382 -1.57 7.80 -37.33
CA ALA A 382 -1.99 6.86 -38.41
C ALA A 382 -1.61 7.32 -39.81
N THR A 383 -1.20 8.57 -39.99
CA THR A 383 -0.86 9.19 -41.28
C THR A 383 0.67 9.28 -41.52
N HIS A 384 1.51 9.19 -40.46
CA HIS A 384 2.96 9.35 -40.59
C HIS A 384 3.69 8.40 -39.64
N ASP A 385 4.41 7.46 -40.20
CA ASP A 385 5.35 6.62 -39.46
C ASP A 385 6.65 7.41 -39.21
N LEU A 386 6.78 7.96 -37.99
CA LEU A 386 7.92 8.77 -37.59
C LEU A 386 9.17 7.89 -37.39
N PRO A 387 10.36 8.29 -37.89
CA PRO A 387 11.61 7.62 -37.59
C PRO A 387 11.84 7.50 -36.08
N LYS A 388 12.51 6.44 -35.62
CA LYS A 388 12.69 6.16 -34.19
C LYS A 388 13.50 7.24 -33.45
N ASP A 389 14.34 7.95 -34.16
CA ASP A 389 15.18 9.04 -33.68
C ASP A 389 14.52 10.43 -33.73
N VAL A 390 13.24 10.52 -34.13
CA VAL A 390 12.49 11.77 -34.12
C VAL A 390 11.59 11.80 -32.87
N SER A 391 11.78 12.82 -32.04
CA SER A 391 10.99 13.07 -30.84
C SER A 391 10.58 14.54 -30.80
N PHE A 392 9.50 14.83 -30.05
CA PHE A 392 8.99 16.19 -29.83
C PHE A 392 8.99 16.57 -28.37
N ALA A 393 9.23 17.85 -28.10
CA ALA A 393 9.16 18.40 -26.75
C ALA A 393 8.34 19.70 -26.76
N ALA A 394 7.67 20.01 -25.68
CA ALA A 394 7.15 21.36 -25.45
C ALA A 394 8.33 22.31 -25.26
N SER A 395 8.25 23.48 -25.89
CA SER A 395 9.35 24.47 -25.84
C SER A 395 9.46 25.15 -24.49
N GLY A 396 10.67 25.59 -24.12
CA GLY A 396 10.91 26.38 -22.89
C GLY A 396 10.02 27.64 -22.79
N PRO A 397 9.87 28.46 -23.84
CA PRO A 397 8.97 29.60 -23.84
C PRO A 397 7.50 29.24 -23.57
N ALA A 398 7.01 28.14 -24.17
CA ALA A 398 5.63 27.68 -23.95
C ALA A 398 5.44 27.22 -22.49
N ILE A 399 6.40 26.46 -21.94
CA ILE A 399 6.41 26.04 -20.54
C ILE A 399 6.46 27.25 -19.59
N ALA A 400 7.32 28.23 -19.88
CA ALA A 400 7.40 29.46 -19.07
C ALA A 400 6.07 30.18 -18.98
N THR A 401 5.42 30.34 -20.13
CA THR A 401 4.11 31.00 -20.25
C THR A 401 3.05 30.26 -19.45
N LEU A 402 3.03 28.93 -19.57
CA LEU A 402 2.07 28.06 -18.89
C LEU A 402 2.25 28.06 -17.37
N LEU A 403 3.48 27.95 -16.90
CA LEU A 403 3.79 27.96 -15.46
C LEU A 403 3.49 29.35 -14.84
N ALA A 404 3.86 30.45 -15.52
CA ALA A 404 3.56 31.81 -15.07
C ALA A 404 2.06 32.06 -14.93
N ALA A 405 1.26 31.58 -15.88
CA ALA A 405 -0.21 31.68 -15.82
C ALA A 405 -0.81 30.94 -14.61
N ASN A 406 -0.08 29.98 -14.06
CA ASN A 406 -0.48 29.17 -12.89
C ASN A 406 0.31 29.55 -11.60
N GLY A 407 0.95 30.72 -11.60
CA GLY A 407 1.61 31.29 -10.42
C GLY A 407 2.96 30.64 -10.06
N ILE A 408 3.59 29.91 -11.00
CA ILE A 408 4.91 29.31 -10.83
C ILE A 408 5.90 30.03 -11.76
N THR A 409 6.99 30.49 -11.19
CA THR A 409 8.09 31.11 -11.95
C THR A 409 9.36 30.30 -11.68
N LEU A 410 9.91 29.71 -12.73
CA LEU A 410 11.23 29.05 -12.67
C LEU A 410 12.34 30.09 -12.68
N ALA A 411 13.42 29.81 -11.98
CA ALA A 411 14.62 30.61 -12.10
C ALA A 411 15.14 30.55 -13.54
N PRO A 412 15.55 31.68 -14.14
CA PRO A 412 16.20 31.67 -15.44
C PRO A 412 17.52 30.90 -15.35
N ALA A 413 17.92 30.29 -16.45
CA ALA A 413 19.22 29.68 -16.58
C ALA A 413 20.30 30.70 -16.21
N ALA A 414 21.29 30.29 -15.43
CA ALA A 414 22.47 31.13 -15.22
C ALA A 414 23.16 31.31 -16.58
N THR A 415 23.38 32.54 -16.99
CA THR A 415 24.22 32.84 -18.16
C THR A 415 25.63 32.34 -17.87
N THR A 416 25.91 31.09 -18.23
CA THR A 416 27.27 30.59 -18.24
C THR A 416 28.02 31.27 -19.37
N GLY A 417 28.98 32.08 -19.01
CA GLY A 417 29.96 32.54 -19.97
C GLY A 417 30.53 31.29 -20.68
N SER A 418 30.62 31.35 -22.01
CA SER A 418 31.23 30.32 -22.85
C SER A 418 32.44 29.71 -22.15
N LEU A 419 32.38 28.40 -21.91
CA LEU A 419 33.62 27.64 -21.70
C LEU A 419 34.41 27.74 -23.00
N ALA A 420 35.41 28.62 -23.00
CA ALA A 420 36.39 28.74 -24.05
C ALA A 420 37.37 27.54 -24.00
#